data_adad82b9e886201aee13413532e4ff28
#
_entry.id   adad82b9e886201aee13413532e4ff28
#
_cell.length_a   1.000
_cell.length_b   1.000
_cell.length_c   1.000
_cell.angle_alpha   90.00
_cell.angle_beta   90.00
_cell.angle_gamma   90.00
#
_symmetry.space_group_name_H-M   'P 1'
#
loop_
_entity.id
_entity.type
_entity.pdbx_description
1 polymer ?
#
loop_
_entity_poly.entity_id
_entity_poly.type
_entity_poly.pdbx_seq_one_letter_code
_entity_poly.pdbx_strand_id
1 'polypeptide(L)'
;IEAEWEALPAVVEMEDALAGRHVIHPDLGDNICFRREHDTGGVDAAFAKADLVVEETYDFARHTGVTLEPRSILADYNAAEHSLTVYHSTQAPHMMQDIFSRHLNIPEGNVRVIAKDVGGSYGIKVHVYPDDMATAALSVMLRRPVKFVADRPESFATDIHAREHKGKVRLACTKAGERLA
;
A
#
# COMPACT_ATOMS: atom_id res chain seq x y z
N ILE A 1 -25.01 -5.71 10.82
CA ILE A 1 -23.95 -5.42 11.84
C ILE A 1 -24.04 -3.94 12.12
N GLU A 2 -24.21 -3.58 13.37
CA GLU A 2 -24.10 -2.20 13.85
C GLU A 2 -22.74 -2.05 14.51
N ALA A 3 -22.04 -0.97 14.23
CA ALA A 3 -20.73 -0.66 14.79
C ALA A 3 -20.74 0.73 15.40
N GLU A 4 -20.29 0.86 16.62
CA GLU A 4 -20.03 2.12 17.27
C GLU A 4 -18.53 2.43 17.17
N TRP A 5 -18.20 3.65 16.74
CA TRP A 5 -16.83 4.07 16.50
C TRP A 5 -16.44 5.23 17.40
N GLU A 6 -15.31 5.12 18.06
CA GLU A 6 -14.66 6.22 18.75
C GLU A 6 -13.59 6.83 17.83
N ALA A 7 -13.74 8.11 17.49
CA ALA A 7 -12.77 8.80 16.67
C ALA A 7 -11.51 9.13 17.47
N LEU A 8 -10.37 8.60 17.04
CA LEU A 8 -9.06 8.93 17.59
C LEU A 8 -8.46 10.14 16.85
N PRO A 9 -7.46 10.84 17.44
CA PRO A 9 -6.76 11.92 16.75
C PRO A 9 -6.16 11.44 15.43
N ALA A 10 -6.51 12.10 14.34
CA ALA A 10 -5.98 11.78 13.02
C ALA A 10 -4.63 12.44 12.79
N VAL A 11 -3.71 11.73 12.15
CA VAL A 11 -2.43 12.24 11.66
C VAL A 11 -2.41 12.07 10.14
N VAL A 12 -2.70 13.14 9.42
CA VAL A 12 -2.85 13.13 7.96
C VAL A 12 -1.69 13.82 7.27
N GLU A 13 -1.27 14.98 7.77
CA GLU A 13 -0.19 15.78 7.19
C GLU A 13 1.19 15.26 7.61
N MET A 14 2.16 15.27 6.69
CA MET A 14 3.53 14.85 6.97
C MET A 14 4.18 15.65 8.09
N GLU A 15 3.96 16.96 8.12
CA GLU A 15 4.51 17.86 9.13
C GLU A 15 3.97 17.53 10.53
N ASP A 16 2.69 17.19 10.63
CA ASP A 16 2.09 16.77 11.90
C ASP A 16 2.62 15.40 12.35
N ALA A 17 2.84 14.48 11.39
CA ALA A 17 3.48 13.21 11.67
C ALA A 17 4.89 13.38 12.22
N LEU A 18 5.71 14.23 11.59
CA LEU A 18 7.07 14.54 12.01
C LEU A 18 7.13 15.30 13.35
N ALA A 19 6.14 16.14 13.63
CA ALA A 19 6.04 16.86 14.90
C ALA A 19 5.72 15.95 16.09
N GLY A 20 5.24 14.72 15.85
CA GLY A 20 5.00 13.72 16.89
C GLY A 20 3.93 14.07 17.91
N ARG A 21 3.00 15.00 17.59
CA ARG A 21 1.95 15.41 18.53
C ARG A 21 1.01 14.26 18.90
N HIS A 22 0.75 13.39 17.93
CA HIS A 22 0.03 12.13 18.11
C HIS A 22 0.83 11.03 17.43
N VAL A 23 1.16 9.99 18.16
CA VAL A 23 1.86 8.81 17.64
C VAL A 23 0.83 7.76 17.28
N ILE A 24 0.80 7.36 16.01
CA ILE A 24 -0.19 6.40 15.48
C ILE A 24 0.03 5.01 16.06
N HIS A 25 1.30 4.61 16.20
CA HIS A 25 1.70 3.33 16.76
C HIS A 25 2.57 3.57 18.00
N PRO A 26 1.97 3.63 19.21
CA PRO A 26 2.69 3.98 20.44
C PRO A 26 3.92 3.11 20.70
N ASP A 27 3.88 1.84 20.31
CA ASP A 27 4.98 0.88 20.49
C ASP A 27 6.24 1.27 19.68
N LEU A 28 6.09 2.07 18.63
CA LEU A 28 7.21 2.55 17.79
C LEU A 28 7.83 3.84 18.33
N GLY A 29 7.13 4.55 19.21
CA GLY A 29 7.61 5.76 19.85
C GLY A 29 7.51 7.05 19.02
N ASP A 30 7.45 6.95 17.69
CA ASP A 30 7.23 8.06 16.76
C ASP A 30 6.49 7.61 15.50
N ASN A 31 6.30 8.51 14.54
CA ASN A 31 5.63 8.24 13.27
C ASN A 31 6.62 8.02 12.10
N ILE A 32 7.90 7.78 12.38
CA ILE A 32 8.94 7.63 11.36
C ILE A 32 9.23 6.16 11.12
N CYS A 33 8.82 5.63 9.98
CA CYS A 33 9.08 4.23 9.62
C CYS A 33 10.58 3.93 9.48
N PHE A 34 11.32 4.84 8.85
CA PHE A 34 12.77 4.72 8.69
C PHE A 34 13.37 6.07 8.29
N ARG A 35 14.65 6.23 8.59
CA ARG A 35 15.48 7.35 8.11
C ARG A 35 16.66 6.78 7.35
N ARG A 36 16.97 7.36 6.21
CA ARG A 36 18.15 7.00 5.42
C ARG A 36 18.86 8.26 4.96
N GLU A 37 20.17 8.26 5.18
CA GLU A 37 21.06 9.32 4.69
C GLU A 37 22.01 8.73 3.66
N HIS A 38 22.33 9.50 2.65
CA HIS A 38 23.29 9.15 1.62
C HIS A 38 24.11 10.39 1.30
N ASP A 39 25.40 10.35 1.56
CA ASP A 39 26.33 11.43 1.27
C ASP A 39 27.47 10.90 0.38
N THR A 40 27.68 11.55 -0.76
CA THR A 40 28.80 11.25 -1.69
C THR A 40 30.02 12.08 -1.37
N GLY A 41 29.93 13.00 -0.39
CA GLY A 41 31.00 13.91 0.01
C GLY A 41 31.10 15.16 -0.86
N GLY A 42 31.65 16.19 -0.29
CA GLY A 42 31.99 17.43 -1.00
C GLY A 42 30.82 18.38 -1.30
N VAL A 43 29.61 18.06 -0.88
CA VAL A 43 28.39 18.84 -1.18
C VAL A 43 28.52 20.27 -0.65
N ASP A 44 28.89 20.45 0.60
CA ASP A 44 29.02 21.79 1.21
C ASP A 44 30.09 22.64 0.50
N ALA A 45 31.20 22.02 0.11
CA ALA A 45 32.27 22.71 -0.63
C ALA A 45 31.82 23.11 -2.06
N ALA A 46 30.96 22.31 -2.70
CA ALA A 46 30.38 22.63 -3.99
C ALA A 46 29.40 23.81 -3.88
N PHE A 47 28.52 23.81 -2.88
CA PHE A 47 27.60 24.92 -2.61
C PHE A 47 28.34 26.22 -2.27
N ALA A 48 29.44 26.15 -1.52
CA ALA A 48 30.25 27.32 -1.19
C ALA A 48 30.92 27.96 -2.40
N LYS A 49 31.13 27.22 -3.50
CA LYS A 49 31.73 27.68 -4.74
C LYS A 49 30.71 28.10 -5.80
N ALA A 50 29.43 27.91 -5.54
CA ALA A 50 28.37 28.15 -6.50
C ALA A 50 28.16 29.66 -6.74
N ASP A 51 28.03 30.04 -8.02
CA ASP A 51 27.59 31.40 -8.38
C ASP A 51 26.07 31.56 -8.25
N LEU A 52 25.34 30.45 -8.38
CA LEU A 52 23.89 30.38 -8.32
C LEU A 52 23.46 29.13 -7.54
N VAL A 53 22.55 29.32 -6.61
CA VAL A 53 21.84 28.23 -5.92
C VAL A 53 20.38 28.36 -6.22
N VAL A 54 19.79 27.30 -6.76
CA VAL A 54 18.35 27.16 -6.97
C VAL A 54 17.83 26.20 -5.92
N GLU A 55 16.73 26.58 -5.25
CA GLU A 55 16.07 25.75 -4.25
C GLU A 55 14.59 25.72 -4.56
N GLU A 56 14.03 24.51 -4.62
CA GLU A 56 12.61 24.27 -4.87
C GLU A 56 12.05 23.18 -3.97
N THR A 57 10.78 23.31 -3.63
CA THR A 57 10.03 22.29 -2.91
C THR A 57 8.93 21.74 -3.82
N TYR A 58 8.84 20.43 -3.92
CA TYR A 58 7.87 19.73 -4.73
C TYR A 58 6.96 18.90 -3.82
N ASP A 59 5.66 19.09 -3.99
CA ASP A 59 4.63 18.29 -3.36
C ASP A 59 4.01 17.36 -4.40
N PHE A 60 3.99 16.07 -4.11
CA PHE A 60 3.37 15.06 -4.93
C PHE A 60 2.26 14.39 -4.11
N ALA A 61 1.02 14.73 -4.41
CA ALA A 61 -0.14 14.26 -3.67
C ALA A 61 -0.39 12.76 -3.85
N ARG A 62 -1.01 12.14 -2.88
CA ARG A 62 -1.52 10.77 -2.99
C ARG A 62 -2.50 10.66 -4.15
N HIS A 63 -2.46 9.52 -4.84
CA HIS A 63 -3.44 9.17 -5.86
C HIS A 63 -3.69 7.67 -5.87
N THR A 64 -4.87 7.27 -6.33
CA THR A 64 -5.24 5.87 -6.51
C THR A 64 -5.48 5.57 -7.99
N GLY A 65 -5.36 4.29 -8.37
CA GLY A 65 -5.47 3.86 -9.76
C GLY A 65 -6.88 3.86 -10.32
N VAL A 66 -7.91 3.93 -9.47
CA VAL A 66 -9.35 3.93 -9.83
C VAL A 66 -9.66 2.97 -10.99
N THR A 67 -9.52 1.68 -10.75
CA THR A 67 -9.80 0.65 -11.75
C THR A 67 -11.28 0.64 -12.14
N LEU A 68 -11.60 0.40 -13.42
CA LEU A 68 -13.01 0.28 -13.85
C LEU A 68 -13.71 -0.88 -13.16
N GLU A 69 -13.02 -2.03 -13.05
CA GLU A 69 -13.47 -3.16 -12.24
C GLU A 69 -13.01 -2.98 -10.80
N PRO A 70 -13.91 -2.81 -9.80
CA PRO A 70 -13.56 -2.84 -8.39
C PRO A 70 -12.95 -4.19 -7.98
N ARG A 71 -12.40 -4.26 -6.77
CA ARG A 71 -11.87 -5.50 -6.21
C ARG A 71 -12.99 -6.52 -6.01
N SER A 72 -12.70 -7.78 -6.28
CA SER A 72 -13.65 -8.86 -6.07
C SER A 72 -12.95 -10.18 -5.78
N ILE A 73 -13.58 -11.00 -4.95
CA ILE A 73 -13.11 -12.31 -4.57
C ILE A 73 -14.30 -13.26 -4.36
N LEU A 74 -14.16 -14.51 -4.80
CA LEU A 74 -15.01 -15.61 -4.45
C LEU A 74 -14.14 -16.76 -3.96
N ALA A 75 -14.31 -17.14 -2.70
CA ALA A 75 -13.61 -18.25 -2.06
C ALA A 75 -14.54 -19.44 -1.88
N ASP A 76 -14.07 -20.62 -2.24
CA ASP A 76 -14.80 -21.88 -2.11
C ASP A 76 -13.91 -22.93 -1.44
N TYR A 77 -14.22 -23.24 -0.17
CA TYR A 77 -13.50 -24.20 0.62
C TYR A 77 -14.19 -25.57 0.61
N ASN A 78 -13.44 -26.59 0.17
CA ASN A 78 -13.86 -27.99 0.25
C ASN A 78 -13.27 -28.65 1.52
N ALA A 79 -14.12 -28.90 2.50
CA ALA A 79 -13.73 -29.49 3.78
C ALA A 79 -13.31 -30.95 3.65
N ALA A 80 -13.82 -31.72 2.69
CA ALA A 80 -13.48 -33.11 2.50
C ALA A 80 -12.04 -33.31 1.97
N GLU A 81 -11.58 -32.38 1.14
CA GLU A 81 -10.25 -32.39 0.53
C GLU A 81 -9.28 -31.46 1.25
N HIS A 82 -9.75 -30.69 2.22
CA HIS A 82 -8.98 -29.61 2.85
C HIS A 82 -8.35 -28.68 1.80
N SER A 83 -9.16 -28.28 0.82
CA SER A 83 -8.70 -27.46 -0.31
C SER A 83 -9.51 -26.17 -0.43
N LEU A 84 -8.86 -25.12 -0.93
CA LEU A 84 -9.44 -23.79 -1.13
C LEU A 84 -9.24 -23.35 -2.58
N THR A 85 -10.34 -23.10 -3.29
CA THR A 85 -10.32 -22.47 -4.61
C THR A 85 -10.78 -21.02 -4.48
N VAL A 86 -9.97 -20.09 -4.99
CA VAL A 86 -10.25 -18.65 -4.93
C VAL A 86 -10.26 -18.08 -6.34
N TYR A 87 -11.41 -17.55 -6.76
CA TYR A 87 -11.50 -16.69 -7.95
C TYR A 87 -11.29 -15.25 -7.49
N HIS A 88 -10.24 -14.63 -7.98
CA HIS A 88 -9.79 -13.35 -7.44
C HIS A 88 -9.42 -12.36 -8.55
N SER A 89 -9.97 -11.15 -8.46
CA SER A 89 -9.54 -10.03 -9.29
C SER A 89 -8.19 -9.50 -8.78
N THR A 90 -7.11 -10.21 -9.11
CA THR A 90 -5.74 -9.93 -8.66
C THR A 90 -4.75 -9.96 -9.81
N GLN A 91 -3.69 -9.18 -9.70
CA GLN A 91 -2.53 -9.24 -10.60
C GLN A 91 -1.41 -10.17 -10.09
N ALA A 92 -1.57 -10.73 -8.89
CA ALA A 92 -0.53 -11.51 -8.21
C ALA A 92 -1.08 -12.85 -7.65
N PRO A 93 -1.62 -13.76 -8.49
CA PRO A 93 -2.28 -14.97 -8.01
C PRO A 93 -1.36 -15.90 -7.21
N HIS A 94 -0.08 -16.01 -7.56
CA HIS A 94 0.88 -16.85 -6.83
C HIS A 94 1.19 -16.30 -5.44
N MET A 95 1.34 -14.98 -5.31
CA MET A 95 1.51 -14.34 -4.01
C MET A 95 0.29 -14.56 -3.11
N MET A 96 -0.91 -14.43 -3.68
CA MET A 96 -2.15 -14.66 -2.94
C MET A 96 -2.30 -16.12 -2.50
N GLN A 97 -1.86 -17.08 -3.32
CA GLN A 97 -1.83 -18.50 -2.98
C GLN A 97 -0.98 -18.76 -1.73
N ASP A 98 0.24 -18.24 -1.70
CA ASP A 98 1.15 -18.35 -0.56
C ASP A 98 0.56 -17.70 0.71
N ILE A 99 -0.02 -16.52 0.59
CA ILE A 99 -0.64 -15.80 1.70
C ILE A 99 -1.84 -16.56 2.27
N PHE A 100 -2.77 -17.00 1.44
CA PHE A 100 -3.91 -17.80 1.90
C PHE A 100 -3.47 -19.10 2.56
N SER A 101 -2.47 -19.79 1.98
CA SER A 101 -1.89 -21.00 2.55
C SER A 101 -1.38 -20.77 3.97
N ARG A 102 -0.53 -19.78 4.16
CA ARG A 102 0.11 -19.48 5.46
C ARG A 102 -0.91 -19.05 6.51
N HIS A 103 -1.79 -18.13 6.17
CA HIS A 103 -2.69 -17.53 7.15
C HIS A 103 -3.92 -18.38 7.47
N LEU A 104 -4.34 -19.26 6.55
CA LEU A 104 -5.48 -20.15 6.77
C LEU A 104 -5.04 -21.57 7.17
N ASN A 105 -3.72 -21.81 7.25
CA ASN A 105 -3.14 -23.11 7.58
C ASN A 105 -3.63 -24.24 6.65
N ILE A 106 -3.69 -23.96 5.34
CA ILE A 106 -4.03 -24.92 4.29
C ILE A 106 -2.74 -25.21 3.51
N PRO A 107 -2.39 -26.47 3.24
CA PRO A 107 -1.19 -26.78 2.43
C PRO A 107 -1.23 -26.03 1.10
N GLU A 108 -0.09 -25.46 0.67
CA GLU A 108 -0.02 -24.63 -0.54
C GLU A 108 -0.53 -25.34 -1.78
N GLY A 109 -0.23 -26.63 -1.94
CA GLY A 109 -0.76 -27.46 -3.03
C GLY A 109 -2.27 -27.63 -3.04
N ASN A 110 -2.94 -27.33 -1.92
CA ASN A 110 -4.40 -27.40 -1.77
C ASN A 110 -5.06 -26.02 -1.90
N VAL A 111 -4.29 -24.95 -2.15
CA VAL A 111 -4.81 -23.62 -2.42
C VAL A 111 -4.64 -23.32 -3.90
N ARG A 112 -5.74 -22.98 -4.57
CA ARG A 112 -5.76 -22.60 -5.98
C ARG A 112 -6.34 -21.21 -6.15
N VAL A 113 -5.53 -20.27 -6.63
CA VAL A 113 -5.98 -18.91 -6.97
C VAL A 113 -6.12 -18.77 -8.47
N ILE A 114 -7.28 -18.36 -8.92
CA ILE A 114 -7.65 -18.24 -10.34
C ILE A 114 -7.94 -16.76 -10.62
N ALA A 115 -7.05 -16.12 -11.36
CA ALA A 115 -7.29 -14.81 -11.95
C ALA A 115 -7.79 -15.01 -13.38
N LYS A 116 -8.97 -14.47 -13.70
CA LYS A 116 -9.53 -14.40 -15.05
C LYS A 116 -9.13 -13.07 -15.69
N ASP A 117 -9.93 -12.58 -16.63
CA ASP A 117 -9.77 -11.24 -17.15
C ASP A 117 -9.98 -10.21 -16.05
N VAL A 118 -9.01 -9.32 -15.86
CA VAL A 118 -9.01 -8.32 -14.79
C VAL A 118 -9.16 -6.94 -15.41
N GLY A 119 -10.18 -6.20 -14.99
CA GLY A 119 -10.56 -4.89 -15.52
C GLY A 119 -9.72 -3.73 -15.00
N GLY A 120 -8.40 -3.88 -15.03
CA GLY A 120 -7.40 -2.92 -14.56
C GLY A 120 -6.89 -3.23 -13.15
N SER A 121 -5.66 -2.83 -12.86
CA SER A 121 -5.05 -2.98 -11.54
C SER A 121 -4.23 -1.77 -11.11
N TYR A 122 -3.27 -1.30 -11.93
CA TYR A 122 -2.39 -0.14 -11.67
C TYR A 122 -1.70 -0.21 -10.30
N GLY A 123 -1.41 -1.44 -9.82
CA GLY A 123 -0.82 -1.70 -8.52
C GLY A 123 -1.82 -1.87 -7.37
N ILE A 124 -3.09 -1.54 -7.54
CA ILE A 124 -4.12 -1.69 -6.49
C ILE A 124 -4.33 -3.19 -6.17
N LYS A 125 -4.47 -4.03 -7.20
CA LYS A 125 -4.82 -5.45 -7.05
C LYS A 125 -3.61 -6.37 -6.81
N VAL A 126 -2.45 -5.84 -6.43
CA VAL A 126 -1.30 -6.65 -5.96
C VAL A 126 -1.33 -6.85 -4.45
N HIS A 127 -1.94 -5.94 -3.73
CA HIS A 127 -1.95 -5.96 -2.26
C HIS A 127 -2.95 -6.95 -1.70
N VAL A 128 -2.73 -7.31 -0.45
CA VAL A 128 -3.65 -8.13 0.35
C VAL A 128 -4.54 -7.21 1.16
N TYR A 129 -5.83 -7.35 0.99
CA TYR A 129 -6.80 -6.55 1.72
C TYR A 129 -7.46 -7.36 2.83
N PRO A 130 -7.89 -6.71 3.92
CA PRO A 130 -8.61 -7.38 4.99
C PRO A 130 -9.88 -8.09 4.51
N ASP A 131 -10.59 -7.53 3.55
CA ASP A 131 -11.80 -8.12 2.95
C ASP A 131 -11.51 -9.39 2.14
N ASP A 132 -10.35 -9.47 1.45
CA ASP A 132 -9.89 -10.70 0.78
C ASP A 132 -9.67 -11.81 1.79
N MET A 133 -8.95 -11.50 2.87
CA MET A 133 -8.65 -12.47 3.93
C MET A 133 -9.91 -12.89 4.69
N ALA A 134 -10.78 -11.94 5.00
CA ALA A 134 -12.05 -12.22 5.67
C ALA A 134 -12.95 -13.12 4.83
N THR A 135 -13.04 -12.87 3.51
CA THR A 135 -13.84 -13.69 2.59
C THR A 135 -13.34 -15.12 2.54
N ALA A 136 -12.03 -15.31 2.41
CA ALA A 136 -11.42 -16.64 2.39
C ALA A 136 -11.58 -17.36 3.74
N ALA A 137 -11.34 -16.66 4.85
CA ALA A 137 -11.52 -17.22 6.20
C ALA A 137 -12.99 -17.60 6.46
N LEU A 138 -13.94 -16.78 6.07
CA LEU A 138 -15.36 -17.07 6.21
C LEU A 138 -15.77 -18.31 5.40
N SER A 139 -15.20 -18.51 4.19
CA SER A 139 -15.47 -19.73 3.41
C SER A 139 -14.99 -20.99 4.15
N VAL A 140 -13.81 -20.93 4.77
CA VAL A 140 -13.28 -22.03 5.62
C VAL A 140 -14.18 -22.29 6.82
N MET A 141 -14.56 -21.23 7.56
CA MET A 141 -15.37 -21.33 8.77
C MET A 141 -16.78 -21.87 8.49
N LEU A 142 -17.40 -21.36 7.42
CA LEU A 142 -18.79 -21.71 7.05
C LEU A 142 -18.86 -22.98 6.18
N ARG A 143 -17.73 -23.47 5.68
CA ARG A 143 -17.64 -24.62 4.77
C ARG A 143 -18.55 -24.48 3.54
N ARG A 144 -18.57 -23.30 2.96
CA ARG A 144 -19.39 -22.95 1.80
C ARG A 144 -18.77 -21.78 1.02
N PRO A 145 -19.12 -21.61 -0.25
CA PRO A 145 -18.66 -20.48 -1.02
C PRO A 145 -19.07 -19.13 -0.39
N VAL A 146 -18.12 -18.20 -0.36
CA VAL A 146 -18.33 -16.82 0.08
C VAL A 146 -17.79 -15.88 -0.99
N LYS A 147 -18.55 -14.85 -1.31
CA LYS A 147 -18.20 -13.84 -2.32
C LYS A 147 -18.24 -12.45 -1.71
N PHE A 148 -17.25 -11.64 -2.05
CA PHE A 148 -17.21 -10.21 -1.82
C PHE A 148 -16.96 -9.48 -3.13
N VAL A 149 -17.63 -8.36 -3.33
CA VAL A 149 -17.39 -7.43 -4.44
C VAL A 149 -17.47 -6.03 -3.85
N ALA A 150 -16.36 -5.30 -3.89
CA ALA A 150 -16.32 -3.92 -3.45
C ALA A 150 -17.19 -3.06 -4.37
N ASP A 151 -17.97 -2.15 -3.81
CA ASP A 151 -18.59 -1.11 -4.58
C ASP A 151 -17.62 0.06 -4.84
N ARG A 152 -18.04 1.08 -5.59
CA ARG A 152 -17.15 2.20 -5.91
C ARG A 152 -16.80 3.06 -4.69
N PRO A 153 -17.74 3.41 -3.79
CA PRO A 153 -17.43 4.07 -2.54
C PRO A 153 -16.47 3.28 -1.64
N GLU A 154 -16.66 1.97 -1.51
CA GLU A 154 -15.75 1.09 -0.77
C GLU A 154 -14.34 1.09 -1.38
N SER A 155 -14.23 1.02 -2.73
CA SER A 155 -12.93 1.12 -3.40
C SER A 155 -12.22 2.44 -3.10
N PHE A 156 -12.91 3.57 -3.11
CA PHE A 156 -12.30 4.85 -2.75
C PHE A 156 -11.86 4.92 -1.28
N ALA A 157 -12.58 4.26 -0.39
CA ALA A 157 -12.28 4.26 1.03
C ALA A 157 -11.15 3.28 1.42
N THR A 158 -11.03 2.15 0.71
CA THR A 158 -10.18 1.03 1.14
C THR A 158 -9.01 0.72 0.22
N ASP A 159 -9.08 1.08 -1.08
CA ASP A 159 -7.99 0.81 -2.00
C ASP A 159 -6.74 1.63 -1.61
N ILE A 160 -5.59 1.00 -1.73
CA ILE A 160 -4.33 1.67 -1.42
C ILE A 160 -4.09 2.87 -2.36
N HIS A 161 -3.38 3.83 -1.84
CA HIS A 161 -2.92 5.00 -2.59
C HIS A 161 -1.43 4.92 -2.89
N ALA A 162 -1.00 5.56 -3.98
CA ALA A 162 0.41 5.87 -4.18
C ALA A 162 0.89 6.80 -3.05
N ARG A 163 2.21 6.75 -2.81
CA ARG A 163 2.82 7.49 -1.71
C ARG A 163 2.73 8.99 -1.97
N GLU A 164 2.46 9.72 -0.93
CA GLU A 164 2.68 11.15 -0.90
C GLU A 164 4.18 11.44 -0.76
N HIS A 165 4.67 12.43 -1.50
CA HIS A 165 6.06 12.85 -1.44
C HIS A 165 6.15 14.36 -1.28
N LYS A 166 6.97 14.79 -0.35
CA LYS A 166 7.41 16.18 -0.26
C LYS A 166 8.92 16.21 -0.40
N GLY A 167 9.40 16.79 -1.47
CA GLY A 167 10.81 16.82 -1.82
C GLY A 167 11.35 18.25 -1.83
N LYS A 168 12.44 18.50 -1.11
CA LYS A 168 13.21 19.74 -1.21
C LYS A 168 14.48 19.45 -2.01
N VAL A 169 14.66 20.18 -3.10
CA VAL A 169 15.82 20.02 -3.99
C VAL A 169 16.61 21.32 -3.99
N ARG A 170 17.91 21.20 -3.89
CA ARG A 170 18.85 22.30 -4.04
C ARG A 170 19.83 21.96 -5.14
N LEU A 171 20.13 22.93 -5.99
CA LEU A 171 21.08 22.80 -7.08
C LEU A 171 22.10 23.94 -7.03
N ALA A 172 23.38 23.58 -7.01
CA ALA A 172 24.49 24.52 -7.08
C ALA A 172 25.09 24.57 -8.47
N CYS A 173 25.18 25.75 -9.08
CA CYS A 173 25.67 25.95 -10.46
C CYS A 173 26.68 27.10 -10.56
N THR A 174 27.51 27.06 -11.59
CA THR A 174 28.28 28.20 -12.09
C THR A 174 27.42 29.14 -12.94
N LYS A 175 27.88 30.37 -13.21
CA LYS A 175 27.22 31.29 -14.16
C LYS A 175 27.10 30.72 -15.58
N ALA A 176 27.99 29.81 -15.96
CA ALA A 176 27.96 29.12 -17.24
C ALA A 176 26.94 27.99 -17.30
N GLY A 177 26.23 27.69 -16.18
CA GLY A 177 25.25 26.63 -16.11
C GLY A 177 25.84 25.25 -15.80
N GLU A 178 27.10 25.16 -15.42
CA GLU A 178 27.71 23.92 -15.00
C GLU A 178 27.21 23.55 -13.61
N ARG A 179 26.71 22.31 -13.46
CA ARG A 179 26.25 21.77 -12.17
C ARG A 179 27.45 21.41 -11.29
N LEU A 180 27.46 21.89 -10.06
CA LEU A 180 28.48 21.61 -9.04
C LEU A 180 27.99 20.58 -8.01
N ALA A 181 26.70 20.64 -7.62
CA ALA A 181 26.01 19.70 -6.75
C ALA A 181 24.49 19.81 -6.94
#